data_5e664af533dd6c7bc07428620e0896b2
#
_entry.id   5e664af533dd6c7bc07428620e0896b2
#
_cell.length_a   1.000
_cell.length_b   1.000
_cell.length_c   1.000
_cell.angle_alpha   90.00
_cell.angle_beta   90.00
_cell.angle_gamma   90.00
#
_symmetry.space_group_name_H-M   'P 1'
#
loop_
_entity.id
_entity.type
_entity.pdbx_description
1 polymer ?
#
loop_
_entity_poly.entity_id
_entity_poly.type
_entity_poly.pdbx_seq_one_letter_code
_entity_poly.pdbx_strand_id
1 'polypeptide(L)'
;MTAATDIDRAAPKRLSVRPTIDPSATVRDCRLGAWTEVGARTLLIETAMDDYSYVVNDSDIIYADIGKFVNIASHVRVNPGQHPMDRASQHHFQYRSAAYGMGADDAGFFDWRRSFPVTIGPDVWIGHGAIVKGGVSIATGAVIGSGAMVTKDVAPYTIVVGVPAAPLRARFDRPIQDAMMRIAWWDWSHDRIKERMADFRALSAEAFCQKYDPKA
;
A
#
# COMPACT_ATOMS: atom_id res chain seq x y z
N MET A 1 -12.26 -37.28 -25.72
CA MET A 1 -11.21 -36.75 -24.85
C MET A 1 -10.69 -35.49 -25.50
N THR A 2 -11.23 -34.36 -25.17
CA THR A 2 -10.80 -33.02 -25.63
C THR A 2 -9.55 -32.62 -24.87
N ALA A 3 -8.45 -32.40 -25.58
CA ALA A 3 -7.22 -31.88 -24.99
C ALA A 3 -7.50 -30.55 -24.30
N ALA A 4 -7.10 -30.44 -23.06
CA ALA A 4 -7.07 -29.15 -22.37
C ALA A 4 -6.16 -28.21 -23.16
N THR A 5 -6.73 -27.14 -23.67
CA THR A 5 -5.99 -26.05 -24.29
C THR A 5 -4.95 -25.55 -23.30
N ASP A 6 -3.67 -25.61 -23.68
CA ASP A 6 -2.59 -24.92 -22.99
C ASP A 6 -3.00 -23.45 -22.84
N ILE A 7 -3.34 -23.05 -21.63
CA ILE A 7 -3.42 -21.64 -21.29
C ILE A 7 -1.99 -21.14 -21.48
N ASP A 8 -1.80 -20.31 -22.48
CA ASP A 8 -0.55 -19.66 -22.82
C ASP A 8 0.02 -19.03 -21.53
N ARG A 9 0.93 -19.75 -20.87
CA ARG A 9 1.61 -19.25 -19.68
C ARG A 9 2.55 -18.19 -20.18
N ALA A 10 2.11 -16.94 -20.12
CA ALA A 10 2.96 -15.79 -20.37
C ALA A 10 4.33 -16.04 -19.70
N ALA A 11 5.40 -15.68 -20.40
CA ALA A 11 6.75 -15.84 -19.88
C ALA A 11 6.83 -15.31 -18.43
N PRO A 12 7.52 -16.00 -17.53
CA PRO A 12 7.54 -15.63 -16.13
C PRO A 12 8.01 -14.17 -16.00
N LYS A 13 7.19 -13.36 -15.35
CA LYS A 13 7.43 -11.94 -15.14
C LYS A 13 8.76 -11.75 -14.42
N ARG A 14 9.58 -10.82 -14.90
CA ARG A 14 10.84 -10.45 -14.27
C ARG A 14 10.79 -9.00 -13.85
N LEU A 15 10.85 -8.77 -12.55
CA LEU A 15 11.06 -7.42 -11.98
C LEU A 15 12.57 -7.09 -12.01
N SER A 16 12.88 -5.82 -11.87
CA SER A 16 14.25 -5.30 -11.87
C SER A 16 14.39 -4.12 -10.90
N VAL A 17 15.60 -3.60 -10.77
CA VAL A 17 15.86 -2.35 -10.03
C VAL A 17 15.09 -1.13 -10.60
N ARG A 18 14.56 -1.24 -11.81
CA ARG A 18 13.68 -0.21 -12.37
C ARG A 18 12.23 -0.59 -12.11
N PRO A 19 11.38 0.39 -11.73
CA PRO A 19 9.94 0.15 -11.59
C PRO A 19 9.33 -0.45 -12.85
N THR A 20 8.41 -1.38 -12.67
CA THR A 20 7.59 -1.95 -13.75
C THR A 20 6.22 -1.29 -13.70
N ILE A 21 5.87 -0.52 -14.73
CA ILE A 21 4.62 0.23 -14.81
C ILE A 21 3.84 -0.27 -16.02
N ASP A 22 2.59 -0.71 -15.80
CA ASP A 22 1.71 -1.08 -16.91
C ASP A 22 1.42 0.15 -17.77
N PRO A 23 1.42 0.01 -19.12
CA PRO A 23 1.17 1.14 -20.03
C PRO A 23 -0.18 1.84 -19.83
N SER A 24 -1.17 1.17 -19.25
CA SER A 24 -2.49 1.74 -18.96
C SER A 24 -2.56 2.42 -17.58
N ALA A 25 -1.51 2.33 -16.77
CA ALA A 25 -1.44 3.03 -15.49
C ALA A 25 -1.13 4.51 -15.68
N THR A 26 -1.63 5.33 -14.76
CA THR A 26 -1.30 6.76 -14.68
C THR A 26 -0.46 7.00 -13.43
N VAL A 27 0.81 7.39 -13.61
CA VAL A 27 1.73 7.69 -12.52
C VAL A 27 2.19 9.13 -12.67
N ARG A 28 1.85 10.00 -11.69
CA ARG A 28 2.15 11.42 -11.74
C ARG A 28 2.69 11.92 -10.41
N ASP A 29 3.81 12.64 -10.46
CA ASP A 29 4.49 13.25 -9.31
C ASP A 29 4.80 12.22 -8.21
N CYS A 30 5.26 11.02 -8.62
CA CYS A 30 5.53 9.88 -7.75
C CYS A 30 7.02 9.55 -7.67
N ARG A 31 7.43 8.98 -6.53
CA ARG A 31 8.72 8.33 -6.34
C ARG A 31 8.51 6.83 -6.18
N LEU A 32 9.10 6.03 -7.06
CA LEU A 32 9.02 4.57 -7.03
C LEU A 32 10.40 3.98 -6.78
N GLY A 33 10.49 3.08 -5.81
CA GLY A 33 11.70 2.35 -5.46
C GLY A 33 12.03 1.21 -6.42
N ALA A 34 13.12 0.50 -6.13
CA ALA A 34 13.55 -0.65 -6.90
C ALA A 34 12.57 -1.84 -6.74
N TRP A 35 12.46 -2.67 -7.78
CA TRP A 35 11.64 -3.89 -7.77
C TRP A 35 10.13 -3.62 -7.53
N THR A 36 9.67 -2.39 -7.75
CA THR A 36 8.27 -2.01 -7.61
C THR A 36 7.45 -2.33 -8.85
N GLU A 37 6.14 -2.49 -8.66
CA GLU A 37 5.22 -2.77 -9.75
C GLU A 37 3.92 -1.99 -9.61
N VAL A 38 3.47 -1.38 -10.72
CA VAL A 38 2.18 -0.72 -10.85
C VAL A 38 1.37 -1.41 -11.94
N GLY A 39 0.28 -2.05 -11.55
CA GLY A 39 -0.59 -2.82 -12.44
C GLY A 39 -1.52 -1.96 -13.30
N ALA A 40 -2.23 -2.64 -14.20
CA ALA A 40 -3.06 -2.01 -15.21
C ALA A 40 -4.17 -1.11 -14.63
N ARG A 41 -4.43 0.01 -15.31
CA ARG A 41 -5.49 0.97 -14.97
C ARG A 41 -5.43 1.52 -13.56
N THR A 42 -4.24 1.51 -12.96
CA THR A 42 -3.98 2.04 -11.62
C THR A 42 -3.59 3.51 -11.72
N LEU A 43 -4.11 4.33 -10.81
CA LEU A 43 -3.79 5.74 -10.67
C LEU A 43 -2.92 5.94 -9.42
N LEU A 44 -1.71 6.45 -9.62
CA LEU A 44 -0.80 6.91 -8.56
C LEU A 44 -0.56 8.42 -8.74
N ILE A 45 -0.87 9.20 -7.73
CA ILE A 45 -0.65 10.66 -7.76
C ILE A 45 0.02 11.09 -6.46
N GLU A 46 1.08 11.89 -6.58
CA GLU A 46 1.81 12.48 -5.45
C GLU A 46 2.04 11.43 -4.34
N THR A 47 2.60 10.28 -4.73
CA THR A 47 2.78 9.09 -3.89
C THR A 47 4.23 8.62 -3.93
N ALA A 48 4.80 8.33 -2.77
CA ALA A 48 6.05 7.61 -2.67
C ALA A 48 5.76 6.11 -2.41
N MET A 49 6.44 5.23 -3.13
CA MET A 49 6.35 3.77 -2.92
C MET A 49 7.77 3.20 -2.91
N ASP A 50 8.16 2.64 -1.79
CA ASP A 50 9.50 2.11 -1.57
C ASP A 50 9.67 0.71 -2.17
N ASP A 51 10.91 0.19 -2.09
CA ASP A 51 11.36 -1.02 -2.77
C ASP A 51 10.45 -2.24 -2.53
N TYR A 52 10.33 -3.10 -3.54
CA TYR A 52 9.58 -4.36 -3.54
C TYR A 52 8.07 -4.24 -3.35
N SER A 53 7.54 -3.04 -3.22
CA SER A 53 6.09 -2.83 -3.08
C SER A 53 5.39 -2.92 -4.43
N TYR A 54 4.17 -3.41 -4.43
CA TYR A 54 3.38 -3.49 -5.65
C TYR A 54 1.91 -3.15 -5.41
N VAL A 55 1.28 -2.66 -6.45
CA VAL A 55 -0.17 -2.52 -6.56
C VAL A 55 -0.65 -3.28 -7.80
N VAL A 56 -1.70 -4.09 -7.62
CA VAL A 56 -2.26 -4.88 -8.71
C VAL A 56 -2.98 -3.94 -9.69
N ASN A 57 -4.16 -4.20 -10.15
CA ASN A 57 -4.87 -3.41 -11.16
C ASN A 57 -6.04 -2.62 -10.55
N ASP A 58 -6.53 -1.63 -11.32
CA ASP A 58 -7.78 -0.90 -11.03
C ASP A 58 -7.81 -0.24 -9.64
N SER A 59 -6.68 0.29 -9.20
CA SER A 59 -6.55 0.93 -7.89
C SER A 59 -6.24 2.43 -8.02
N ASP A 60 -6.71 3.22 -7.06
CA ASP A 60 -6.42 4.65 -7.01
C ASP A 60 -5.74 5.00 -5.69
N ILE A 61 -4.53 5.55 -5.76
CA ILE A 61 -3.71 5.91 -4.60
C ILE A 61 -3.23 7.35 -4.76
N ILE A 62 -3.55 8.20 -3.80
CA ILE A 62 -3.23 9.62 -3.85
C ILE A 62 -2.68 10.06 -2.50
N TYR A 63 -1.62 10.89 -2.49
CA TYR A 63 -1.00 11.45 -1.29
C TYR A 63 -0.65 10.37 -0.26
N ALA A 64 0.14 9.39 -0.65
CA ALA A 64 0.53 8.28 0.20
C ALA A 64 2.05 8.08 0.25
N ASP A 65 2.55 7.72 1.44
CA ASP A 65 3.90 7.22 1.67
C ASP A 65 3.83 5.73 1.97
N ILE A 66 4.29 4.91 1.04
CA ILE A 66 4.21 3.45 1.08
C ILE A 66 5.60 2.87 1.31
N GLY A 67 5.78 2.15 2.40
CA GLY A 67 7.02 1.50 2.77
C GLY A 67 7.39 0.32 1.87
N LYS A 68 8.43 -0.42 2.25
CA LYS A 68 8.95 -1.57 1.50
C LYS A 68 8.08 -2.82 1.65
N PHE A 69 8.05 -3.67 0.62
CA PHE A 69 7.36 -4.97 0.65
C PHE A 69 5.85 -4.87 0.90
N VAL A 70 5.22 -3.77 0.53
CA VAL A 70 3.77 -3.60 0.67
C VAL A 70 3.06 -4.28 -0.49
N ASN A 71 2.03 -5.06 -0.15
CA ASN A 71 1.22 -5.81 -1.09
C ASN A 71 -0.16 -5.14 -1.20
N ILE A 72 -0.49 -4.52 -2.33
CA ILE A 72 -1.78 -3.87 -2.56
C ILE A 72 -2.53 -4.64 -3.63
N ALA A 73 -3.66 -5.23 -3.25
CA ALA A 73 -4.52 -5.97 -4.15
C ALA A 73 -5.25 -5.02 -5.13
N SER A 74 -6.07 -5.58 -6.01
CA SER A 74 -6.85 -4.80 -6.98
C SER A 74 -8.03 -4.05 -6.34
N HIS A 75 -8.49 -2.99 -7.03
CA HIS A 75 -9.63 -2.16 -6.65
C HIS A 75 -9.49 -1.47 -5.28
N VAL A 76 -8.26 -1.23 -4.84
CA VAL A 76 -7.97 -0.53 -3.59
C VAL A 76 -8.06 0.97 -3.79
N ARG A 77 -8.67 1.69 -2.84
CA ARG A 77 -8.73 3.13 -2.81
C ARG A 77 -7.95 3.66 -1.60
N VAL A 78 -6.84 4.36 -1.83
CA VAL A 78 -6.10 5.04 -0.77
C VAL A 78 -6.28 6.54 -0.90
N ASN A 79 -6.68 7.18 0.20
CA ASN A 79 -6.92 8.60 0.31
C ASN A 79 -7.94 9.13 -0.73
N PRO A 80 -9.20 8.68 -0.68
CA PRO A 80 -10.24 9.27 -1.50
C PRO A 80 -10.39 10.77 -1.18
N GLY A 81 -10.53 11.58 -2.23
CA GLY A 81 -10.58 13.03 -2.07
C GLY A 81 -11.71 13.47 -1.14
N GLN A 82 -11.40 14.37 -0.21
CA GLN A 82 -12.37 14.98 0.69
C GLN A 82 -12.99 16.23 0.07
N HIS A 83 -14.20 16.60 0.52
CA HIS A 83 -14.90 17.82 0.19
C HIS A 83 -14.95 18.78 1.38
N PRO A 84 -15.01 20.11 1.19
CA PRO A 84 -15.05 21.08 2.29
C PRO A 84 -16.46 21.10 2.90
N MET A 85 -16.66 20.32 3.97
CA MET A 85 -17.98 20.19 4.62
C MET A 85 -18.36 21.40 5.49
N ASP A 86 -17.40 22.26 5.79
CA ASP A 86 -17.54 23.50 6.58
C ASP A 86 -17.86 24.73 5.72
N ARG A 87 -17.82 24.61 4.39
CA ARG A 87 -18.15 25.70 3.47
C ARG A 87 -19.63 25.68 3.09
N ALA A 88 -20.13 26.80 2.57
CA ALA A 88 -21.53 26.95 2.10
C ALA A 88 -21.94 25.90 1.06
N SER A 89 -21.00 25.35 0.32
CA SER A 89 -21.20 24.25 -0.63
C SER A 89 -20.04 23.27 -0.58
N GLN A 90 -20.33 21.99 -0.71
CA GLN A 90 -19.33 20.95 -0.86
C GLN A 90 -18.90 20.74 -2.33
N HIS A 91 -19.61 21.37 -3.26
CA HIS A 91 -19.39 21.15 -4.68
C HIS A 91 -18.07 21.76 -5.16
N HIS A 92 -17.42 21.10 -6.09
CA HIS A 92 -16.08 21.43 -6.55
C HIS A 92 -15.98 22.74 -7.37
N PHE A 93 -17.08 23.36 -7.77
CA PHE A 93 -17.01 24.63 -8.50
C PHE A 93 -16.23 25.70 -7.75
N GLN A 94 -16.25 25.67 -6.41
CA GLN A 94 -15.61 26.67 -5.58
C GLN A 94 -14.08 26.49 -5.46
N TYR A 95 -13.55 25.30 -5.69
CA TYR A 95 -12.10 25.03 -5.65
C TYR A 95 -11.53 24.58 -7.00
N ARG A 96 -12.38 24.33 -7.99
CA ARG A 96 -12.02 24.12 -9.39
C ARG A 96 -12.74 25.16 -10.27
N SER A 97 -12.67 26.41 -9.85
CA SER A 97 -13.42 27.52 -10.44
C SER A 97 -13.04 27.78 -11.90
N ALA A 98 -11.79 27.51 -12.28
CA ALA A 98 -11.31 27.65 -13.64
C ALA A 98 -12.08 26.76 -14.63
N ALA A 99 -12.45 25.54 -14.23
CA ALA A 99 -13.22 24.62 -15.07
C ALA A 99 -14.63 25.15 -15.42
N TYR A 100 -15.12 26.12 -14.64
CA TYR A 100 -16.45 26.77 -14.83
C TYR A 100 -16.33 28.20 -15.37
N GLY A 101 -15.13 28.68 -15.69
CA GLY A 101 -14.93 30.08 -16.07
C GLY A 101 -15.22 31.09 -14.95
N MET A 102 -15.15 30.65 -13.67
CA MET A 102 -15.47 31.47 -12.49
C MET A 102 -14.23 32.01 -11.77
N GLY A 103 -13.07 32.04 -12.44
CA GLY A 103 -11.81 32.50 -11.87
C GLY A 103 -10.82 31.40 -11.66
N ALA A 104 -9.75 31.68 -10.89
CA ALA A 104 -8.70 30.69 -10.60
C ALA A 104 -9.16 29.62 -9.61
N ASP A 105 -8.54 28.44 -9.67
CA ASP A 105 -8.75 27.37 -8.71
C ASP A 105 -8.23 27.77 -7.31
N ASP A 106 -8.84 27.22 -6.25
CA ASP A 106 -8.43 27.43 -4.88
C ASP A 106 -7.25 26.50 -4.53
N ALA A 107 -6.04 27.02 -4.67
CA ALA A 107 -4.80 26.28 -4.35
C ALA A 107 -4.79 25.82 -2.87
N GLY A 108 -5.24 26.68 -1.94
CA GLY A 108 -5.28 26.36 -0.51
C GLY A 108 -6.13 25.15 -0.16
N PHE A 109 -7.17 24.87 -0.93
CA PHE A 109 -7.97 23.66 -0.76
C PHE A 109 -7.18 22.39 -1.14
N PHE A 110 -6.36 22.44 -2.18
CA PHE A 110 -5.52 21.30 -2.56
C PHE A 110 -4.39 21.08 -1.57
N ASP A 111 -3.80 22.15 -1.00
CA ASP A 111 -2.82 22.05 0.07
C ASP A 111 -3.42 21.43 1.33
N TRP A 112 -4.65 21.82 1.66
CA TRP A 112 -5.40 21.19 2.74
C TRP A 112 -5.61 19.67 2.49
N ARG A 113 -5.93 19.24 1.29
CA ARG A 113 -6.01 17.79 0.97
C ARG A 113 -4.69 17.07 1.16
N ARG A 114 -3.57 17.70 0.77
CA ARG A 114 -2.20 17.14 0.94
C ARG A 114 -1.81 17.01 2.40
N SER A 115 -2.39 17.81 3.30
CA SER A 115 -2.09 17.75 4.73
C SER A 115 -2.60 16.49 5.43
N PHE A 116 -3.31 15.60 4.73
CA PHE A 116 -3.80 14.32 5.24
C PHE A 116 -3.19 13.12 4.46
N PRO A 117 -1.87 12.98 4.43
CA PRO A 117 -1.26 11.84 3.75
C PRO A 117 -1.64 10.53 4.44
N VAL A 118 -1.62 9.43 3.68
CA VAL A 118 -1.71 8.08 4.24
C VAL A 118 -0.30 7.52 4.34
N THR A 119 0.07 7.00 5.51
CA THR A 119 1.37 6.34 5.71
C THR A 119 1.15 4.84 5.85
N ILE A 120 1.88 4.04 5.08
CA ILE A 120 1.80 2.57 5.09
C ILE A 120 3.20 2.02 5.37
N GLY A 121 3.35 1.35 6.51
CA GLY A 121 4.60 0.74 6.94
C GLY A 121 5.01 -0.48 6.10
N PRO A 122 6.23 -0.99 6.28
CA PRO A 122 6.71 -2.17 5.58
C PRO A 122 5.88 -3.44 5.85
N ASP A 123 5.91 -4.40 4.92
CA ASP A 123 5.26 -5.72 5.05
C ASP A 123 3.74 -5.64 5.29
N VAL A 124 3.09 -4.57 4.87
CA VAL A 124 1.63 -4.42 4.96
C VAL A 124 0.97 -5.13 3.78
N TRP A 125 -0.16 -5.80 4.05
CA TRP A 125 -1.02 -6.34 3.02
C TRP A 125 -2.39 -5.65 3.04
N ILE A 126 -2.75 -5.04 1.91
CA ILE A 126 -4.06 -4.42 1.70
C ILE A 126 -4.87 -5.31 0.75
N GLY A 127 -5.95 -5.86 1.27
CA GLY A 127 -6.86 -6.77 0.56
C GLY A 127 -7.69 -6.07 -0.51
N HIS A 128 -8.22 -6.87 -1.43
CA HIS A 128 -9.03 -6.43 -2.56
C HIS A 128 -10.18 -5.50 -2.13
N GLY A 129 -10.38 -4.41 -2.86
CA GLY A 129 -11.50 -3.49 -2.64
C GLY A 129 -11.46 -2.70 -1.32
N ALA A 130 -10.36 -2.74 -0.58
CA ALA A 130 -10.23 -1.97 0.65
C ALA A 130 -10.15 -0.46 0.37
N ILE A 131 -10.65 0.33 1.31
CA ILE A 131 -10.61 1.80 1.27
C ILE A 131 -9.86 2.29 2.50
N VAL A 132 -8.87 3.16 2.30
CA VAL A 132 -8.10 3.79 3.38
C VAL A 132 -8.35 5.29 3.37
N LYS A 133 -8.91 5.83 4.45
CA LYS A 133 -9.20 7.26 4.60
C LYS A 133 -7.90 8.07 4.67
N GLY A 134 -7.91 9.29 4.13
CA GLY A 134 -6.81 10.26 4.29
C GLY A 134 -6.45 10.54 5.75
N GLY A 135 -5.17 10.68 6.04
CA GLY A 135 -4.62 10.91 7.38
C GLY A 135 -4.46 9.66 8.24
N VAL A 136 -4.69 8.48 7.68
CA VAL A 136 -4.53 7.21 8.41
C VAL A 136 -3.09 6.70 8.30
N SER A 137 -2.57 6.16 9.40
CA SER A 137 -1.30 5.42 9.47
C SER A 137 -1.56 3.92 9.64
N ILE A 138 -1.03 3.10 8.72
CA ILE A 138 -1.06 1.63 8.79
C ILE A 138 0.35 1.16 9.13
N ALA A 139 0.54 0.63 10.33
CA ALA A 139 1.88 0.27 10.80
C ALA A 139 2.37 -1.06 10.21
N THR A 140 3.68 -1.29 10.36
CA THR A 140 4.43 -2.45 9.85
C THR A 140 3.69 -3.77 10.05
N GLY A 141 3.66 -4.58 9.01
CA GLY A 141 3.14 -5.94 9.06
C GLY A 141 1.62 -6.05 9.28
N ALA A 142 0.86 -4.96 9.26
CA ALA A 142 -0.59 -4.99 9.37
C ALA A 142 -1.25 -5.64 8.14
N VAL A 143 -2.45 -6.15 8.33
CA VAL A 143 -3.28 -6.72 7.26
C VAL A 143 -4.63 -6.02 7.25
N ILE A 144 -4.98 -5.49 6.09
CA ILE A 144 -6.29 -4.90 5.83
C ILE A 144 -7.11 -5.92 5.03
N GLY A 145 -8.16 -6.44 5.63
CA GLY A 145 -9.03 -7.42 4.97
C GLY A 145 -9.73 -6.86 3.73
N SER A 146 -10.08 -7.74 2.80
CA SER A 146 -10.77 -7.35 1.56
C SER A 146 -12.08 -6.62 1.87
N GLY A 147 -12.37 -5.54 1.14
CA GLY A 147 -13.55 -4.70 1.33
C GLY A 147 -13.59 -3.89 2.62
N ALA A 148 -12.53 -3.89 3.43
CA ALA A 148 -12.49 -3.12 4.67
C ALA A 148 -12.40 -1.62 4.42
N MET A 149 -13.07 -0.80 5.25
CA MET A 149 -12.98 0.66 5.24
C MET A 149 -12.20 1.16 6.45
N VAL A 150 -10.94 1.47 6.25
CA VAL A 150 -10.02 1.91 7.32
C VAL A 150 -10.18 3.40 7.56
N THR A 151 -10.67 3.75 8.74
CA THR A 151 -10.95 5.14 9.17
C THR A 151 -10.10 5.61 10.34
N LYS A 152 -9.30 4.72 10.93
CA LYS A 152 -8.41 4.96 12.08
C LYS A 152 -7.08 4.25 11.85
N ASP A 153 -6.05 4.69 12.56
CA ASP A 153 -4.73 4.08 12.53
C ASP A 153 -4.77 2.59 12.89
N VAL A 154 -3.91 1.82 12.23
CA VAL A 154 -3.79 0.37 12.44
C VAL A 154 -2.44 0.06 13.06
N ALA A 155 -2.47 -0.58 14.23
CA ALA A 155 -1.27 -0.95 14.97
C ALA A 155 -0.42 -2.02 14.22
N PRO A 156 0.89 -2.14 14.55
CA PRO A 156 1.76 -3.14 13.92
C PRO A 156 1.18 -4.56 14.04
N TYR A 157 1.37 -5.36 13.01
CA TYR A 157 0.95 -6.78 12.97
C TYR A 157 -0.50 -7.04 13.33
N THR A 158 -1.38 -6.04 13.18
CA THR A 158 -2.82 -6.17 13.45
C THR A 158 -3.58 -6.47 12.16
N ILE A 159 -4.49 -7.41 12.22
CA ILE A 159 -5.45 -7.71 11.15
C ILE A 159 -6.73 -6.94 11.44
N VAL A 160 -7.16 -6.09 10.51
CA VAL A 160 -8.42 -5.34 10.60
C VAL A 160 -9.35 -5.74 9.47
N VAL A 161 -10.66 -5.78 9.75
CA VAL A 161 -11.69 -6.16 8.78
C VAL A 161 -12.98 -5.34 9.00
N GLY A 162 -13.84 -5.27 8.00
CA GLY A 162 -15.19 -4.71 8.12
C GLY A 162 -15.31 -3.23 7.73
N VAL A 163 -16.55 -2.71 7.85
CA VAL A 163 -16.95 -1.35 7.50
C VAL A 163 -17.77 -0.77 8.66
N PRO A 164 -17.20 0.14 9.46
CA PRO A 164 -15.80 0.55 9.48
C PRO A 164 -14.87 -0.58 9.94
N ALA A 165 -13.60 -0.54 9.49
CA ALA A 165 -12.61 -1.55 9.85
C ALA A 165 -12.34 -1.54 11.36
N ALA A 166 -12.33 -2.74 11.96
CA ALA A 166 -12.02 -2.95 13.37
C ALA A 166 -10.99 -4.10 13.51
N PRO A 167 -10.17 -4.10 14.58
CA PRO A 167 -9.24 -5.18 14.85
C PRO A 167 -9.95 -6.54 14.98
N LEU A 168 -9.48 -7.52 14.20
CA LEU A 168 -9.93 -8.91 14.29
C LEU A 168 -9.02 -9.70 15.25
N ARG A 169 -7.72 -9.64 15.04
CA ARG A 169 -6.67 -10.25 15.86
C ARG A 169 -5.30 -9.72 15.48
N ALA A 170 -4.30 -10.00 16.30
CA ALA A 170 -2.92 -9.85 15.91
C ALA A 170 -2.47 -10.99 14.95
N ARG A 171 -1.44 -10.75 14.12
CA ARG A 171 -0.76 -11.79 13.32
C ARG A 171 0.06 -12.72 14.21
N PHE A 172 0.72 -12.15 15.20
CA PHE A 172 1.67 -12.81 16.10
C PHE A 172 1.46 -12.32 17.53
N ASP A 173 1.93 -13.10 18.49
CA ASP A 173 2.01 -12.67 19.88
C ASP A 173 3.04 -11.54 20.06
N ARG A 174 2.88 -10.75 21.11
CA ARG A 174 3.69 -9.55 21.34
C ARG A 174 5.20 -9.77 21.30
N PRO A 175 5.79 -10.83 21.92
CA PRO A 175 7.22 -11.08 21.84
C PRO A 175 7.72 -11.27 20.40
N ILE A 176 6.95 -11.95 19.54
CA ILE A 176 7.29 -12.14 18.12
C ILE A 176 7.21 -10.83 17.36
N GLN A 177 6.18 -10.01 17.61
CA GLN A 177 6.07 -8.69 17.01
C GLN A 177 7.29 -7.83 17.34
N ASP A 178 7.67 -7.77 18.61
CA ASP A 178 8.80 -6.97 19.07
C ASP A 178 10.14 -7.49 18.50
N ALA A 179 10.31 -8.80 18.37
CA ALA A 179 11.47 -9.41 17.72
C ALA A 179 11.53 -9.07 16.23
N MET A 180 10.43 -9.21 15.50
CA MET A 180 10.35 -8.85 14.08
C MET A 180 10.68 -7.37 13.85
N MET A 181 10.22 -6.47 14.72
CA MET A 181 10.56 -5.05 14.64
C MET A 181 12.05 -4.78 14.87
N ARG A 182 12.72 -5.57 15.71
CA ARG A 182 14.18 -5.47 15.90
C ARG A 182 14.98 -6.06 14.76
N ILE A 183 14.50 -7.16 14.19
CA ILE A 183 15.13 -7.81 13.02
C ILE A 183 15.05 -6.89 11.81
N ALA A 184 13.94 -6.20 11.62
CA ALA A 184 13.68 -5.26 10.53
C ALA A 184 14.16 -5.82 9.17
N TRP A 185 13.76 -7.05 8.84
CA TRP A 185 14.24 -7.78 7.66
C TRP A 185 13.96 -7.03 6.34
N TRP A 186 13.00 -6.16 6.29
CA TRP A 186 12.70 -5.30 5.15
C TRP A 186 13.80 -4.28 4.84
N ASP A 187 14.74 -4.08 5.76
CA ASP A 187 15.92 -3.23 5.57
C ASP A 187 17.18 -4.03 5.18
N TRP A 188 17.05 -5.35 5.03
CA TRP A 188 18.15 -6.17 4.54
C TRP A 188 18.41 -5.89 3.06
N SER A 189 19.68 -6.01 2.65
CA SER A 189 20.07 -5.89 1.25
C SER A 189 19.40 -6.99 0.39
N HIS A 190 19.26 -6.73 -0.90
CA HIS A 190 18.77 -7.72 -1.87
C HIS A 190 19.52 -9.05 -1.77
N ASP A 191 20.84 -9.00 -1.71
CA ASP A 191 21.68 -10.20 -1.62
C ASP A 191 21.44 -10.95 -0.31
N ARG A 192 21.32 -10.25 0.82
CA ARG A 192 21.00 -10.89 2.10
C ARG A 192 19.63 -11.58 2.07
N ILE A 193 18.61 -10.94 1.51
CA ILE A 193 17.28 -11.55 1.35
C ILE A 193 17.37 -12.79 0.47
N LYS A 194 18.08 -12.70 -0.65
CA LYS A 194 18.31 -13.82 -1.58
C LYS A 194 19.00 -15.00 -0.89
N GLU A 195 20.06 -14.75 -0.14
CA GLU A 195 20.77 -15.78 0.63
C GLU A 195 19.90 -16.46 1.70
N ARG A 196 18.93 -15.73 2.26
CA ARG A 196 18.03 -16.20 3.33
C ARG A 196 16.66 -16.66 2.81
N MET A 197 16.48 -16.74 1.50
CA MET A 197 15.20 -17.12 0.91
C MET A 197 14.67 -18.48 1.38
N ALA A 198 15.55 -19.44 1.65
CA ALA A 198 15.15 -20.74 2.19
C ALA A 198 14.53 -20.60 3.59
N ASP A 199 15.07 -19.74 4.43
CA ASP A 199 14.55 -19.47 5.77
C ASP A 199 13.19 -18.78 5.73
N PHE A 200 13.02 -17.78 4.87
CA PHE A 200 11.69 -17.15 4.65
C PHE A 200 10.60 -18.15 4.26
N ARG A 201 10.97 -19.22 3.55
CA ARG A 201 10.03 -20.25 3.08
C ARG A 201 9.75 -21.35 4.08
N ALA A 202 10.75 -21.69 4.90
CA ALA A 202 10.72 -22.89 5.74
C ALA A 202 10.44 -22.60 7.22
N LEU A 203 10.82 -21.42 7.73
CA LEU A 203 10.70 -21.12 9.15
C LEU A 203 9.35 -20.50 9.50
N SER A 204 8.81 -20.88 10.67
CA SER A 204 7.75 -20.11 11.30
C SER A 204 8.27 -18.74 11.73
N ALA A 205 7.37 -17.78 12.01
CA ALA A 205 7.76 -16.48 12.52
C ALA A 205 8.58 -16.59 13.83
N GLU A 206 8.22 -17.50 14.71
CA GLU A 206 8.93 -17.77 15.95
C GLU A 206 10.36 -18.29 15.69
N ALA A 207 10.50 -19.32 14.85
CA ALA A 207 11.81 -19.88 14.49
C ALA A 207 12.69 -18.86 13.74
N PHE A 208 12.08 -18.00 12.93
CA PHE A 208 12.77 -16.92 12.27
C PHE A 208 13.28 -15.89 13.28
N CYS A 209 12.47 -15.52 14.28
CA CYS A 209 12.89 -14.65 15.36
C CYS A 209 14.04 -15.27 16.19
N GLN A 210 13.94 -16.55 16.57
CA GLN A 210 14.99 -17.24 17.30
C GLN A 210 16.34 -17.23 16.54
N LYS A 211 16.30 -17.27 15.21
CA LYS A 211 17.50 -17.27 14.36
C LYS A 211 18.09 -15.89 14.13
N TYR A 212 17.27 -14.84 14.06
CA TYR A 212 17.68 -13.55 13.52
C TYR A 212 17.51 -12.36 14.47
N ASP A 213 16.82 -12.52 15.61
CA ASP A 213 16.68 -11.45 16.59
C ASP A 213 18.06 -11.14 17.21
N PRO A 214 18.54 -9.89 17.15
CA PRO A 214 19.81 -9.53 17.79
C PRO A 214 19.82 -9.70 19.32
N LYS A 215 18.66 -10.02 19.92
CA LYS A 215 18.54 -10.32 21.35
C LYS A 215 18.28 -11.81 21.66
N ALA A 216 18.30 -12.67 20.64
CA ALA A 216 18.14 -14.12 20.83
C ALA A 216 19.39 -14.77 21.40
#